data_c8c3ac5c94b6801db08d4f4526d1d765
#
_entry.id   c8c3ac5c94b6801db08d4f4526d1d765
#
_cell.length_a   1.000
_cell.length_b   1.000
_cell.length_c   1.000
_cell.angle_alpha   90.00
_cell.angle_beta   90.00
_cell.angle_gamma   90.00
#
_symmetry.space_group_name_H-M   'P 1'
#
loop_
_entity.id
_entity.type
_entity.pdbx_description
1 polymer ?
#
loop_
_entity_poly.entity_id
_entity_poly.type
_entity_poly.pdbx_seq_one_letter_code
_entity_poly.pdbx_strand_id
1 'polypeptide(L)'
;MPWIGLDDTDTLSGGCTTYEFHLLITELSRLSDLGSPWGLPQDTRLVRLWPFASKRTRGNAALALKIDVLEGHENSLLDFLEGWYASLKKRISELEVVQSNHSERLQHSPEPCLLYLNKQFPDFYWKAVRGHVTLEDAKKTVLEDPLSKIWSDEKKMSGLIGSLAAISWKGDGDCTWELTAYRRIENYLTKRRISNESVKMMSNKYNKTLLNRDPNSKKPLISPNTPCPVLYGIRAENDIDALNAHDYLQSFDENEICNSHQIWRTNQATGDHIEKRYRGVLNSNPIILKGGHIYLEISGISDGVNEEILMAFEESGNIKQLANDLKKGDTIEWMGLRCPTGEIHLERLKLVKATIGNRKRPMCVCGVRFESSGKNQPLRCKCGKTFPRLWVGEKRDSSEWKEPSSGNRRHLSKPLNRI
;
A
#
# COMPACT_ATOMS: atom_id res chain seq x y z
N MET A 1 -18.90 22.86 5.99
CA MET A 1 -18.53 22.18 4.73
C MET A 1 -18.59 20.67 4.96
N PRO A 2 -19.61 20.02 4.44
CA PRO A 2 -19.76 18.56 4.55
C PRO A 2 -18.78 17.79 3.68
N TRP A 3 -18.70 16.49 3.98
CA TRP A 3 -17.91 15.51 3.27
C TRP A 3 -18.79 14.48 2.61
N ILE A 4 -18.39 14.00 1.46
CA ILE A 4 -19.02 12.90 0.74
C ILE A 4 -17.97 11.80 0.55
N GLY A 5 -18.30 10.56 0.90
CA GLY A 5 -17.44 9.39 0.74
C GLY A 5 -18.11 8.31 -0.09
N LEU A 6 -17.34 7.56 -0.88
CA LEU A 6 -17.80 6.41 -1.66
C LEU A 6 -16.81 5.26 -1.56
N ASP A 7 -17.33 4.05 -1.36
CA ASP A 7 -16.52 2.84 -1.44
C ASP A 7 -17.33 1.65 -1.96
N ASP A 8 -16.58 0.58 -2.32
CA ASP A 8 -17.05 -0.77 -2.69
C ASP A 8 -17.97 -0.82 -3.92
N THR A 9 -17.57 -0.13 -5.00
CA THR A 9 -18.22 -0.27 -6.32
C THR A 9 -17.42 -1.14 -7.29
N ASP A 10 -16.28 -1.69 -6.85
CA ASP A 10 -15.34 -2.41 -7.69
C ASP A 10 -15.85 -3.80 -8.09
N THR A 11 -15.79 -4.11 -9.40
CA THR A 11 -15.94 -5.47 -9.94
C THR A 11 -14.85 -5.77 -10.95
N LEU A 12 -14.60 -7.05 -11.26
CA LEU A 12 -13.70 -7.45 -12.34
C LEU A 12 -14.36 -7.38 -13.72
N SER A 13 -15.67 -7.21 -13.78
CA SER A 13 -16.45 -7.05 -15.02
C SER A 13 -16.58 -5.59 -15.49
N GLY A 14 -16.07 -4.61 -14.72
CA GLY A 14 -16.09 -3.21 -15.17
C GLY A 14 -16.25 -2.15 -14.09
N GLY A 15 -16.79 -2.46 -12.91
CA GLY A 15 -16.97 -1.51 -11.80
C GLY A 15 -15.63 -0.98 -11.30
N CYS A 16 -15.58 0.31 -10.95
CA CYS A 16 -14.38 0.97 -10.44
C CYS A 16 -14.71 2.18 -9.57
N THR A 17 -14.39 2.09 -8.29
CA THR A 17 -14.74 3.14 -7.31
C THR A 17 -14.16 4.50 -7.67
N THR A 18 -12.91 4.55 -8.18
CA THR A 18 -12.30 5.82 -8.60
C THR A 18 -13.04 6.44 -9.80
N TYR A 19 -13.51 5.61 -10.75
CA TYR A 19 -14.23 6.09 -11.91
C TYR A 19 -15.64 6.58 -11.55
N GLU A 20 -16.39 5.83 -10.76
CA GLU A 20 -17.74 6.24 -10.32
C GLU A 20 -17.67 7.55 -9.52
N PHE A 21 -16.66 7.69 -8.65
CA PHE A 21 -16.51 8.94 -7.90
C PHE A 21 -16.04 10.11 -8.77
N HIS A 22 -15.23 9.85 -9.80
CA HIS A 22 -14.88 10.85 -10.81
C HIS A 22 -16.14 11.35 -11.56
N LEU A 23 -17.05 10.44 -11.91
CA LEU A 23 -18.34 10.84 -12.51
C LEU A 23 -19.18 11.72 -11.57
N LEU A 24 -19.19 11.40 -10.26
CA LEU A 24 -19.87 12.24 -9.26
C LEU A 24 -19.23 13.63 -9.19
N ILE A 25 -17.91 13.72 -9.12
CA ILE A 25 -17.16 14.98 -9.08
C ILE A 25 -17.48 15.82 -10.33
N THR A 26 -17.45 15.19 -11.49
CA THR A 26 -17.72 15.87 -12.78
C THR A 26 -19.13 16.43 -12.81
N GLU A 27 -20.13 15.68 -12.35
CA GLU A 27 -21.51 16.14 -12.36
C GLU A 27 -21.76 17.22 -11.30
N LEU A 28 -21.19 17.10 -10.09
CA LEU A 28 -21.26 18.15 -9.07
C LEU A 28 -20.63 19.46 -9.57
N SER A 29 -19.50 19.39 -10.26
CA SER A 29 -18.82 20.57 -10.83
C SER A 29 -19.66 21.20 -11.93
N ARG A 30 -20.20 20.39 -12.86
CA ARG A 30 -21.08 20.88 -13.95
C ARG A 30 -22.30 21.60 -13.40
N LEU A 31 -22.93 21.04 -12.37
CA LEU A 31 -24.11 21.66 -11.75
C LEU A 31 -23.74 22.92 -10.97
N SER A 32 -22.58 22.95 -10.29
CA SER A 32 -22.06 24.17 -9.66
C SER A 32 -21.88 25.31 -10.66
N ASP A 33 -21.31 25.03 -11.84
CA ASP A 33 -21.13 26.00 -12.92
C ASP A 33 -22.48 26.51 -13.48
N LEU A 34 -23.53 25.71 -13.37
CA LEU A 34 -24.89 26.07 -13.74
C LEU A 34 -25.68 26.78 -12.62
N GLY A 35 -25.04 27.09 -11.50
CA GLY A 35 -25.63 27.87 -10.41
C GLY A 35 -26.36 27.05 -9.36
N SER A 36 -26.02 25.78 -9.19
CA SER A 36 -26.51 24.99 -8.05
C SER A 36 -26.09 25.62 -6.71
N PRO A 37 -26.82 25.34 -5.60
CA PRO A 37 -26.53 25.95 -4.31
C PRO A 37 -25.34 25.31 -3.58
N TRP A 38 -24.37 24.77 -4.32
CA TRP A 38 -23.09 24.26 -3.81
C TRP A 38 -21.94 24.66 -4.71
N GLY A 39 -20.74 24.75 -4.12
CA GLY A 39 -19.51 25.08 -4.81
C GLY A 39 -18.86 23.88 -5.50
N LEU A 40 -17.71 24.12 -6.10
CA LEU A 40 -16.90 23.05 -6.69
C LEU A 40 -16.41 22.05 -5.62
N PRO A 41 -16.38 20.74 -5.94
CA PRO A 41 -15.76 19.74 -5.08
C PRO A 41 -14.31 20.08 -4.75
N GLN A 42 -13.95 19.96 -3.48
CA GLN A 42 -12.65 20.30 -2.94
C GLN A 42 -12.04 19.09 -2.23
N ASP A 43 -10.72 19.13 -1.99
CA ASP A 43 -9.98 18.12 -1.23
C ASP A 43 -10.36 16.67 -1.61
N THR A 44 -10.29 16.40 -2.92
CA THR A 44 -10.59 15.06 -3.46
C THR A 44 -9.53 14.06 -3.02
N ARG A 45 -9.96 12.97 -2.36
CA ARG A 45 -9.10 12.02 -1.69
C ARG A 45 -9.25 10.61 -2.23
N LEU A 46 -8.11 9.91 -2.35
CA LEU A 46 -8.01 8.48 -2.57
C LEU A 46 -7.27 7.87 -1.38
N VAL A 47 -7.98 7.15 -0.52
CA VAL A 47 -7.46 6.66 0.76
C VAL A 47 -7.32 5.14 0.71
N ARG A 48 -6.10 4.63 0.84
CA ARG A 48 -5.81 3.20 0.95
C ARG A 48 -6.03 2.74 2.39
N LEU A 49 -6.61 1.56 2.53
CA LEU A 49 -6.96 0.97 3.80
C LEU A 49 -6.20 -0.33 4.06
N TRP A 50 -6.51 -0.98 5.16
CA TRP A 50 -5.84 -2.20 5.62
C TRP A 50 -5.74 -3.26 4.51
N PRO A 51 -4.50 -3.69 4.15
CA PRO A 51 -4.31 -4.55 2.98
C PRO A 51 -4.78 -6.00 3.15
N PHE A 52 -5.23 -6.42 4.34
CA PHE A 52 -5.75 -7.77 4.58
C PHE A 52 -7.27 -7.85 4.66
N ALA A 53 -7.99 -6.78 4.29
CA ALA A 53 -9.45 -6.84 4.22
C ALA A 53 -9.90 -7.97 3.28
N SER A 54 -10.83 -8.80 3.76
CA SER A 54 -11.29 -10.01 3.03
C SER A 54 -12.08 -9.66 1.76
N LYS A 55 -12.93 -8.65 1.84
CA LYS A 55 -13.82 -8.22 0.74
C LYS A 55 -13.18 -7.14 -0.15
N ARG A 56 -11.96 -7.32 -0.62
CA ARG A 56 -11.34 -6.38 -1.54
C ARG A 56 -11.22 -6.97 -2.95
N THR A 57 -11.63 -6.23 -3.95
CA THR A 57 -11.53 -6.64 -5.35
C THR A 57 -10.13 -6.33 -5.91
N ARG A 58 -9.62 -5.13 -5.68
CA ARG A 58 -8.32 -4.63 -6.14
C ARG A 58 -7.47 -4.10 -4.99
N GLY A 59 -7.07 -2.86 -5.03
CA GLY A 59 -6.12 -2.24 -4.11
C GLY A 59 -6.69 -1.67 -2.81
N ASN A 60 -7.90 -2.01 -2.41
CA ASN A 60 -8.58 -1.54 -1.19
C ASN A 60 -8.44 -0.02 -0.98
N ALA A 61 -9.15 0.76 -1.79
CA ALA A 61 -9.15 2.22 -1.74
C ALA A 61 -10.57 2.76 -1.72
N ALA A 62 -10.82 3.66 -0.79
CA ALA A 62 -12.04 4.43 -0.67
C ALA A 62 -11.79 5.90 -1.03
N LEU A 63 -12.84 6.63 -1.36
CA LEU A 63 -12.75 7.99 -1.86
C LEU A 63 -13.56 8.95 -0.99
N ALA A 64 -13.10 10.21 -0.94
CA ALA A 64 -13.84 11.28 -0.30
C ALA A 64 -13.60 12.62 -1.01
N LEU A 65 -14.55 13.52 -0.87
CA LEU A 65 -14.44 14.92 -1.25
C LEU A 65 -15.08 15.81 -0.19
N LYS A 66 -14.67 17.06 -0.18
CA LYS A 66 -15.30 18.12 0.60
C LYS A 66 -16.06 19.04 -0.35
N ILE A 67 -17.23 19.52 0.06
CA ILE A 67 -18.04 20.43 -0.77
C ILE A 67 -18.62 21.53 0.09
N ASP A 68 -18.67 22.73 -0.42
CA ASP A 68 -19.35 23.84 0.23
C ASP A 68 -20.81 23.89 -0.20
N VAL A 69 -21.70 24.18 0.71
CA VAL A 69 -23.15 24.27 0.45
C VAL A 69 -23.66 25.56 1.03
N LEU A 70 -24.46 26.30 0.28
CA LEU A 70 -25.12 27.51 0.77
C LEU A 70 -26.05 27.17 1.93
N GLU A 71 -26.01 27.97 2.97
CA GLU A 71 -26.83 27.78 4.18
C GLU A 71 -28.33 27.62 3.84
N GLY A 72 -28.92 26.57 4.40
CA GLY A 72 -30.33 26.22 4.16
C GLY A 72 -30.60 25.42 2.88
N HIS A 73 -29.57 25.11 2.09
CA HIS A 73 -29.68 24.35 0.85
C HIS A 73 -29.13 22.91 0.92
N GLU A 74 -28.81 22.41 2.12
CA GLU A 74 -28.27 21.07 2.32
C GLU A 74 -29.19 19.99 1.74
N ASN A 75 -30.50 20.14 1.86
CA ASN A 75 -31.48 19.20 1.30
C ASN A 75 -31.37 19.08 -0.23
N SER A 76 -31.11 20.18 -0.94
CA SER A 76 -30.92 20.13 -2.40
C SER A 76 -29.76 19.27 -2.81
N LEU A 77 -28.63 19.30 -2.05
CA LEU A 77 -27.50 18.41 -2.29
C LEU A 77 -27.84 16.96 -1.92
N LEU A 78 -28.56 16.73 -0.81
CA LEU A 78 -28.96 15.39 -0.38
C LEU A 78 -29.87 14.71 -1.38
N ASP A 79 -30.86 15.44 -1.93
CA ASP A 79 -31.79 14.96 -2.98
C ASP A 79 -31.02 14.61 -4.27
N PHE A 80 -30.07 15.44 -4.65
CA PHE A 80 -29.19 15.14 -5.78
C PHE A 80 -28.39 13.85 -5.54
N LEU A 81 -27.75 13.69 -4.37
CA LEU A 81 -26.96 12.52 -4.00
C LEU A 81 -27.81 11.24 -3.97
N GLU A 82 -29.06 11.31 -3.51
CA GLU A 82 -29.97 10.18 -3.52
C GLU A 82 -30.29 9.72 -4.96
N GLY A 83 -30.62 10.65 -5.85
CA GLY A 83 -30.83 10.34 -7.27
C GLY A 83 -29.60 9.79 -7.97
N TRP A 84 -28.44 10.37 -7.67
CA TRP A 84 -27.17 9.89 -8.21
C TRP A 84 -26.84 8.47 -7.72
N TYR A 85 -27.03 8.19 -6.41
CA TYR A 85 -26.82 6.86 -5.84
C TYR A 85 -27.76 5.80 -6.43
N ALA A 86 -29.04 6.14 -6.64
CA ALA A 86 -29.99 5.26 -7.32
C ALA A 86 -29.51 4.87 -8.73
N SER A 87 -28.98 5.84 -9.47
CA SER A 87 -28.38 5.62 -10.79
C SER A 87 -27.11 4.76 -10.73
N LEU A 88 -26.22 4.99 -9.74
CA LEU A 88 -25.06 4.17 -9.47
C LEU A 88 -25.45 2.71 -9.19
N LYS A 89 -26.42 2.50 -8.30
CA LYS A 89 -26.91 1.18 -7.93
C LYS A 89 -27.42 0.41 -9.15
N LYS A 90 -28.14 1.08 -10.06
CA LYS A 90 -28.60 0.47 -11.32
C LYS A 90 -27.42 0.03 -12.18
N ARG A 91 -26.44 0.90 -12.44
CA ARG A 91 -25.25 0.57 -13.24
C ARG A 91 -24.48 -0.62 -12.67
N ILE A 92 -24.29 -0.66 -11.35
CA ILE A 92 -23.55 -1.75 -10.68
C ILE A 92 -24.33 -3.07 -10.71
N SER A 93 -25.66 -3.04 -10.57
CA SER A 93 -26.49 -4.26 -10.60
C SER A 93 -26.49 -4.96 -11.97
N GLU A 94 -26.16 -4.26 -13.03
CA GLU A 94 -26.00 -4.80 -14.39
C GLU A 94 -24.66 -5.49 -14.62
N LEU A 95 -23.70 -5.37 -13.66
CA LEU A 95 -22.37 -5.97 -13.78
C LEU A 95 -22.34 -7.38 -13.17
N GLU A 96 -21.88 -8.34 -13.97
CA GLU A 96 -21.68 -9.71 -13.50
C GLU A 96 -20.47 -9.82 -12.55
N VAL A 97 -20.56 -10.69 -11.56
CA VAL A 97 -19.43 -11.07 -10.71
C VAL A 97 -18.61 -12.13 -11.43
N VAL A 98 -17.48 -11.75 -11.97
CA VAL A 98 -16.57 -12.66 -12.69
C VAL A 98 -15.54 -13.21 -11.70
N GLN A 99 -15.46 -14.55 -11.63
CA GLN A 99 -14.35 -15.23 -10.97
C GLN A 99 -13.07 -15.06 -11.80
N SER A 100 -12.07 -14.39 -11.22
CA SER A 100 -10.81 -14.12 -11.92
C SER A 100 -9.76 -15.17 -11.62
N ASN A 101 -9.10 -15.68 -12.66
CA ASN A 101 -7.90 -16.50 -12.52
C ASN A 101 -6.64 -15.71 -12.10
N HIS A 102 -6.74 -14.38 -11.98
CA HIS A 102 -5.60 -13.52 -11.62
C HIS A 102 -5.33 -13.38 -10.13
N SER A 103 -6.25 -13.78 -9.28
CA SER A 103 -6.04 -13.87 -7.84
C SER A 103 -6.79 -15.09 -7.33
N GLU A 104 -6.15 -15.93 -6.53
CA GLU A 104 -6.79 -17.08 -5.87
C GLU A 104 -7.86 -16.67 -4.84
N ARG A 105 -8.26 -15.41 -4.83
CA ARG A 105 -9.24 -14.84 -3.90
C ARG A 105 -10.65 -14.92 -4.48
N LEU A 106 -11.58 -15.34 -3.64
CA LEU A 106 -13.01 -15.20 -3.91
C LEU A 106 -13.36 -13.74 -4.22
N GLN A 107 -14.03 -13.53 -5.34
CA GLN A 107 -14.62 -12.23 -5.66
C GLN A 107 -15.99 -12.12 -5.00
N HIS A 108 -16.28 -10.94 -4.45
CA HIS A 108 -17.56 -10.61 -3.83
C HIS A 108 -18.33 -9.64 -4.72
N SER A 109 -19.65 -9.71 -4.64
CA SER A 109 -20.48 -8.67 -5.23
C SER A 109 -20.18 -7.34 -4.54
N PRO A 110 -20.14 -6.22 -5.27
CA PRO A 110 -19.95 -4.91 -4.65
C PRO A 110 -21.10 -4.58 -3.70
N GLU A 111 -20.76 -3.92 -2.62
CA GLU A 111 -21.70 -3.42 -1.60
C GLU A 111 -21.51 -1.90 -1.46
N PRO A 112 -21.87 -1.10 -2.50
CA PRO A 112 -21.56 0.31 -2.55
C PRO A 112 -22.20 1.06 -1.39
N CYS A 113 -21.43 1.99 -0.83
CA CYS A 113 -21.94 2.92 0.17
C CYS A 113 -21.50 4.34 -0.16
N LEU A 114 -22.48 5.21 -0.37
CA LEU A 114 -22.30 6.65 -0.41
C LEU A 114 -22.62 7.20 0.99
N LEU A 115 -21.73 8.02 1.53
CA LEU A 115 -21.82 8.57 2.88
C LEU A 115 -21.68 10.08 2.85
N TYR A 116 -22.58 10.79 3.54
CA TYR A 116 -22.50 12.23 3.78
C TYR A 116 -22.30 12.49 5.28
N LEU A 117 -21.30 13.32 5.63
CA LEU A 117 -20.96 13.68 6.99
C LEU A 117 -20.57 15.17 7.10
N ASN A 118 -20.88 15.78 8.24
CA ASN A 118 -20.35 17.10 8.62
C ASN A 118 -19.11 17.02 9.50
N LYS A 119 -18.80 15.84 10.04
CA LYS A 119 -17.65 15.58 10.93
C LYS A 119 -16.66 14.59 10.33
N GLN A 120 -15.44 14.67 10.78
CA GLN A 120 -14.40 13.66 10.54
C GLN A 120 -14.09 12.95 11.85
N PHE A 121 -13.75 11.67 11.76
CA PHE A 121 -13.42 10.80 12.90
C PHE A 121 -12.00 10.22 12.74
N PRO A 122 -10.94 11.00 12.99
CA PRO A 122 -9.56 10.58 12.70
C PRO A 122 -9.15 9.25 13.34
N ASP A 123 -9.64 8.97 14.55
CA ASP A 123 -9.35 7.70 15.24
C ASP A 123 -9.89 6.50 14.47
N PHE A 124 -11.03 6.67 13.78
CA PHE A 124 -11.57 5.62 12.91
C PHE A 124 -10.66 5.34 11.72
N TYR A 125 -10.11 6.39 11.09
CA TYR A 125 -9.14 6.23 10.00
C TYR A 125 -7.92 5.40 10.47
N TRP A 126 -7.32 5.77 11.61
CA TRP A 126 -6.14 5.07 12.12
C TRP A 126 -6.42 3.59 12.44
N LYS A 127 -7.59 3.26 12.95
CA LYS A 127 -8.02 1.88 13.13
C LYS A 127 -8.16 1.16 11.80
N ALA A 128 -8.84 1.76 10.81
CA ALA A 128 -9.15 1.16 9.53
C ALA A 128 -7.93 0.99 8.60
N VAL A 129 -6.87 1.78 8.77
CA VAL A 129 -5.63 1.65 7.98
C VAL A 129 -4.65 0.65 8.61
N ARG A 130 -4.73 0.40 9.92
CA ARG A 130 -3.80 -0.45 10.67
C ARG A 130 -4.35 -1.85 10.99
N GLY A 131 -5.67 -2.05 10.94
CA GLY A 131 -6.27 -3.28 11.35
C GLY A 131 -7.69 -3.49 10.86
N HIS A 132 -8.28 -4.59 11.33
CA HIS A 132 -9.67 -4.92 11.06
C HIS A 132 -10.61 -4.01 11.85
N VAL A 133 -11.62 -3.46 11.16
CA VAL A 133 -12.72 -2.69 11.73
C VAL A 133 -14.03 -3.37 11.34
N THR A 134 -14.97 -3.43 12.27
CA THR A 134 -16.27 -4.04 12.03
C THR A 134 -17.27 -3.05 11.45
N LEU A 135 -18.30 -3.56 10.80
CA LEU A 135 -19.41 -2.74 10.31
C LEU A 135 -20.15 -2.05 11.48
N GLU A 136 -20.26 -2.71 12.63
CA GLU A 136 -20.89 -2.16 13.83
C GLU A 136 -20.11 -0.96 14.37
N ASP A 137 -18.76 -1.02 14.36
CA ASP A 137 -17.92 0.12 14.74
C ASP A 137 -18.15 1.31 13.81
N ALA A 138 -18.27 1.06 12.51
CA ALA A 138 -18.54 2.11 11.52
C ALA A 138 -19.93 2.74 11.74
N LYS A 139 -20.96 1.93 11.90
CA LYS A 139 -22.32 2.41 12.18
C LYS A 139 -22.39 3.26 13.45
N LYS A 140 -21.77 2.77 14.54
CA LYS A 140 -21.71 3.49 15.80
C LYS A 140 -21.03 4.86 15.63
N THR A 141 -19.93 4.91 14.91
CA THR A 141 -19.18 6.15 14.69
C THR A 141 -19.99 7.15 13.85
N VAL A 142 -20.67 6.70 12.78
CA VAL A 142 -21.50 7.58 11.95
C VAL A 142 -22.64 8.21 12.73
N LEU A 143 -23.24 7.48 13.67
CA LEU A 143 -24.32 8.00 14.54
C LEU A 143 -23.89 9.17 15.45
N GLU A 144 -22.58 9.40 15.61
CA GLU A 144 -22.07 10.58 16.34
C GLU A 144 -22.19 11.89 15.55
N ASP A 145 -22.55 11.81 14.24
CA ASP A 145 -22.93 12.96 13.42
C ASP A 145 -24.45 12.91 13.15
N PRO A 146 -25.25 13.74 13.83
CA PRO A 146 -26.71 13.74 13.68
C PRO A 146 -27.21 14.09 12.28
N LEU A 147 -26.38 14.74 11.48
CA LEU A 147 -26.69 15.16 10.11
C LEU A 147 -26.20 14.16 9.06
N SER A 148 -25.63 13.04 9.50
CA SER A 148 -25.15 12.00 8.60
C SER A 148 -26.26 11.41 7.75
N LYS A 149 -25.92 11.05 6.49
CA LYS A 149 -26.79 10.28 5.59
C LYS A 149 -26.00 9.14 4.97
N ILE A 150 -26.61 7.96 4.95
CA ILE A 150 -26.05 6.75 4.37
C ILE A 150 -26.96 6.26 3.26
N TRP A 151 -26.39 6.07 2.07
CA TRP A 151 -27.05 5.38 0.97
C TRP A 151 -26.33 4.06 0.73
N SER A 152 -27.00 2.97 1.00
CA SER A 152 -26.49 1.61 0.84
C SER A 152 -27.66 0.61 0.81
N ASP A 153 -27.35 -0.64 0.57
CA ASP A 153 -28.30 -1.72 0.84
C ASP A 153 -28.24 -2.07 2.34
N GLU A 154 -29.39 -2.11 3.02
CA GLU A 154 -29.44 -2.37 4.49
C GLU A 154 -28.73 -3.64 4.93
N LYS A 155 -28.71 -4.68 4.06
CA LYS A 155 -28.08 -5.98 4.34
C LYS A 155 -26.65 -6.08 3.82
N LYS A 156 -26.22 -5.16 2.95
CA LYS A 156 -24.95 -5.21 2.23
C LYS A 156 -24.33 -3.80 2.19
N MET A 157 -23.60 -3.46 3.24
CA MET A 157 -23.05 -2.10 3.39
C MET A 157 -21.57 -2.08 3.82
N SER A 158 -20.77 -3.04 3.35
CA SER A 158 -19.34 -3.09 3.69
C SER A 158 -18.57 -1.83 3.23
N GLY A 159 -19.02 -1.18 2.15
CA GLY A 159 -18.49 0.11 1.71
C GLY A 159 -18.58 1.26 2.73
N LEU A 160 -19.43 1.13 3.77
CA LEU A 160 -19.51 2.13 4.84
C LEU A 160 -18.17 2.31 5.57
N ILE A 161 -17.45 1.22 5.80
CA ILE A 161 -16.15 1.26 6.49
C ILE A 161 -15.17 2.13 5.70
N GLY A 162 -15.07 1.89 4.40
CA GLY A 162 -14.13 2.62 3.55
C GLY A 162 -14.54 4.08 3.35
N SER A 163 -15.81 4.35 3.08
CA SER A 163 -16.35 5.72 2.92
C SER A 163 -16.08 6.56 4.17
N LEU A 164 -16.37 6.00 5.36
CA LEU A 164 -16.11 6.67 6.64
C LEU A 164 -14.60 6.89 6.86
N ALA A 165 -13.78 5.90 6.59
CA ALA A 165 -12.33 6.02 6.75
C ALA A 165 -11.73 7.06 5.79
N ALA A 166 -12.20 7.13 4.54
CA ALA A 166 -11.73 8.12 3.57
C ALA A 166 -12.09 9.55 3.97
N ILE A 167 -13.30 9.78 4.45
CA ILE A 167 -13.71 11.07 5.02
C ILE A 167 -12.84 11.41 6.24
N SER A 168 -12.56 10.43 7.09
CA SER A 168 -11.90 10.62 8.38
C SER A 168 -10.38 10.79 8.30
N TRP A 169 -9.78 10.53 7.14
CA TRP A 169 -8.36 10.82 6.91
C TRP A 169 -8.16 12.33 6.79
N LYS A 170 -7.47 12.95 7.75
CA LYS A 170 -7.24 14.40 7.74
C LYS A 170 -6.32 14.85 6.61
N GLY A 171 -5.32 14.02 6.27
CA GLY A 171 -4.31 14.37 5.27
C GLY A 171 -3.46 15.59 5.61
N ASP A 172 -3.41 15.99 6.87
CA ASP A 172 -2.64 17.12 7.40
C ASP A 172 -1.18 16.76 7.74
N GLY A 173 -0.86 15.46 7.71
CA GLY A 173 0.50 14.93 7.87
C GLY A 173 1.18 14.67 6.53
N ASP A 174 1.95 13.58 6.46
CA ASP A 174 2.56 13.12 5.21
C ASP A 174 1.47 12.69 4.21
N CYS A 175 1.56 13.14 2.99
CA CYS A 175 0.66 12.76 1.91
C CYS A 175 1.40 12.74 0.57
N THR A 176 0.79 12.10 -0.40
CA THR A 176 1.21 12.11 -1.81
C THR A 176 0.00 12.40 -2.70
N TRP A 177 0.23 12.40 -3.99
CA TRP A 177 -0.81 12.65 -4.97
C TRP A 177 -0.84 11.53 -6.01
N GLU A 178 -2.03 11.21 -6.49
CA GLU A 178 -2.20 10.31 -7.62
C GLU A 178 -3.10 10.96 -8.68
N LEU A 179 -2.58 11.08 -9.89
CA LEU A 179 -3.41 11.38 -11.05
C LEU A 179 -3.87 10.05 -11.66
N THR A 180 -5.17 9.81 -11.68
CA THR A 180 -5.79 8.65 -12.33
C THR A 180 -6.37 9.06 -13.66
N ALA A 181 -5.86 8.50 -14.76
CA ALA A 181 -6.36 8.71 -16.11
C ALA A 181 -7.36 7.61 -16.48
N TYR A 182 -8.46 7.97 -17.15
CA TYR A 182 -9.53 7.05 -17.54
C TYR A 182 -9.55 6.84 -19.05
N ARG A 183 -9.89 5.62 -19.44
CA ARG A 183 -9.99 5.20 -20.83
C ARG A 183 -11.30 5.68 -21.47
N ARG A 184 -11.30 5.77 -22.78
CA ARG A 184 -12.54 5.83 -23.53
C ARG A 184 -13.29 4.51 -23.41
N ILE A 185 -14.61 4.54 -23.38
CA ILE A 185 -15.46 3.37 -23.13
C ILE A 185 -15.23 2.24 -24.13
N GLU A 186 -15.00 2.56 -25.39
CA GLU A 186 -14.70 1.60 -26.46
C GLU A 186 -13.42 0.80 -26.24
N ASN A 187 -12.53 1.28 -25.38
CA ASN A 187 -11.25 0.62 -25.07
C ASN A 187 -11.30 -0.28 -23.82
N TYR A 188 -12.37 -0.32 -23.04
CA TYR A 188 -12.39 -0.93 -21.69
C TYR A 188 -11.95 -2.39 -21.65
N LEU A 189 -12.32 -3.20 -22.63
CA LEU A 189 -11.98 -4.63 -22.69
C LEU A 189 -10.73 -4.92 -23.52
N THR A 190 -10.10 -3.89 -24.07
CA THR A 190 -8.89 -4.07 -24.89
C THR A 190 -7.62 -3.97 -24.04
N LYS A 191 -6.49 -4.45 -24.58
CA LYS A 191 -5.18 -4.28 -23.93
C LYS A 191 -4.81 -2.79 -23.89
N ARG A 192 -4.37 -2.29 -22.72
CA ARG A 192 -3.88 -0.93 -22.57
C ARG A 192 -2.60 -0.71 -23.39
N ARG A 193 -2.53 0.41 -24.09
CA ARG A 193 -1.36 0.79 -24.89
C ARG A 193 -0.62 1.91 -24.17
N ILE A 194 0.31 1.54 -23.31
CA ILE A 194 1.23 2.45 -22.64
C ILE A 194 2.65 1.92 -22.85
N SER A 195 3.49 2.72 -23.48
CA SER A 195 4.86 2.37 -23.83
C SER A 195 5.75 2.31 -22.59
N ASN A 196 6.55 1.24 -22.45
CA ASN A 196 7.54 1.13 -21.38
C ASN A 196 8.61 2.22 -21.46
N GLU A 197 8.96 2.65 -22.68
CA GLU A 197 9.97 3.68 -22.88
C GLU A 197 9.41 5.07 -22.52
N SER A 198 8.17 5.37 -22.88
CA SER A 198 7.52 6.63 -22.49
C SER A 198 7.41 6.77 -20.97
N VAL A 199 7.05 5.69 -20.25
CA VAL A 199 7.03 5.67 -18.77
C VAL A 199 8.42 5.85 -18.18
N LYS A 200 9.45 5.26 -18.79
CA LYS A 200 10.85 5.45 -18.35
C LYS A 200 11.29 6.89 -18.55
N MET A 201 11.00 7.50 -19.71
CA MET A 201 11.33 8.89 -20.00
C MET A 201 10.59 9.83 -19.06
N MET A 202 9.30 9.63 -18.82
CA MET A 202 8.50 10.36 -17.86
C MET A 202 9.10 10.29 -16.44
N SER A 203 9.40 9.08 -15.94
CA SER A 203 9.95 8.90 -14.60
C SER A 203 11.34 9.52 -14.42
N ASN A 204 12.16 9.58 -15.49
CA ASN A 204 13.46 10.21 -15.44
C ASN A 204 13.35 11.74 -15.49
N LYS A 205 12.39 12.29 -16.26
CA LYS A 205 12.17 13.72 -16.38
C LYS A 205 11.53 14.33 -15.14
N TYR A 206 10.57 13.62 -14.54
CA TYR A 206 9.82 14.06 -13.36
C TYR A 206 10.23 13.26 -12.14
N ASN A 207 11.35 13.60 -11.54
CA ASN A 207 11.99 12.86 -10.43
C ASN A 207 11.20 12.89 -9.11
N LYS A 208 10.20 13.75 -8.99
CA LYS A 208 9.25 13.76 -7.87
C LYS A 208 8.06 12.83 -8.08
N THR A 209 8.01 12.10 -9.19
CA THR A 209 7.04 11.02 -9.35
C THR A 209 7.53 9.76 -8.62
N LEU A 210 6.56 8.97 -8.11
CA LEU A 210 6.84 7.91 -7.16
C LEU A 210 6.37 6.55 -7.68
N LEU A 211 7.20 5.51 -7.53
CA LEU A 211 6.78 4.12 -7.72
C LEU A 211 6.09 3.83 -9.07
N ASN A 212 6.40 4.60 -10.12
CA ASN A 212 5.78 4.45 -11.42
C ASN A 212 6.46 3.40 -12.29
N ARG A 213 7.67 2.95 -11.87
CA ARG A 213 8.47 1.93 -12.52
C ARG A 213 9.24 1.11 -11.50
N ASP A 214 9.35 -0.19 -11.72
CA ASP A 214 10.22 -1.03 -10.90
C ASP A 214 11.66 -0.94 -11.44
N PRO A 215 12.63 -0.47 -10.65
CA PRO A 215 14.03 -0.36 -11.08
C PRO A 215 14.67 -1.72 -11.39
N ASN A 216 14.23 -2.80 -10.74
CA ASN A 216 14.80 -4.15 -10.91
C ASN A 216 14.27 -4.84 -12.17
N SER A 217 12.95 -4.96 -12.29
CA SER A 217 12.31 -5.61 -13.45
C SER A 217 12.20 -4.70 -14.67
N LYS A 218 12.44 -3.39 -14.50
CA LYS A 218 12.27 -2.34 -15.52
C LYS A 218 10.86 -2.20 -16.06
N LYS A 219 9.86 -2.83 -15.42
CA LYS A 219 8.45 -2.78 -15.83
C LYS A 219 7.75 -1.52 -15.29
N PRO A 220 6.83 -0.92 -16.06
CA PRO A 220 5.95 0.12 -15.56
C PRO A 220 4.98 -0.44 -14.52
N LEU A 221 4.66 0.36 -13.52
CA LEU A 221 3.76 0.02 -12.42
C LEU A 221 2.50 0.89 -12.40
N ILE A 222 2.30 1.72 -13.43
CA ILE A 222 1.23 2.71 -13.48
C ILE A 222 -0.11 2.16 -13.96
N SER A 223 -0.12 1.07 -14.75
CA SER A 223 -1.34 0.52 -15.33
C SER A 223 -1.86 -0.68 -14.54
N PRO A 224 -3.19 -0.75 -14.27
CA PRO A 224 -3.79 -1.93 -13.65
C PRO A 224 -3.65 -3.18 -14.53
N ASN A 225 -3.55 -4.34 -13.88
CA ASN A 225 -3.52 -5.64 -14.58
C ASN A 225 -4.92 -6.22 -14.85
N THR A 226 -5.96 -5.66 -14.22
CA THR A 226 -7.35 -6.13 -14.35
C THR A 226 -8.16 -5.24 -15.28
N PRO A 227 -9.23 -5.75 -15.94
CA PRO A 227 -10.16 -4.91 -16.67
C PRO A 227 -10.77 -3.86 -15.74
N CYS A 228 -10.70 -2.59 -16.13
CA CYS A 228 -11.35 -1.46 -15.46
C CYS A 228 -11.22 -0.20 -16.33
N PRO A 229 -12.00 0.85 -16.03
CA PRO A 229 -11.91 2.14 -16.75
C PRO A 229 -10.58 2.86 -16.62
N VAL A 230 -9.75 2.53 -15.64
CA VAL A 230 -8.46 3.19 -15.42
C VAL A 230 -7.46 2.83 -16.51
N LEU A 231 -6.87 3.82 -17.15
CA LEU A 231 -5.76 3.67 -18.10
C LEU A 231 -4.44 3.52 -17.34
N TYR A 232 -4.16 4.46 -16.46
CA TYR A 232 -3.00 4.45 -15.54
C TYR A 232 -3.22 5.36 -14.34
N GLY A 233 -2.39 5.19 -13.30
CA GLY A 233 -2.27 6.09 -12.15
C GLY A 233 -0.82 6.56 -11.99
N ILE A 234 -0.56 7.87 -12.05
CA ILE A 234 0.74 8.48 -11.81
C ILE A 234 0.78 9.01 -10.37
N ARG A 235 1.72 8.51 -9.58
CA ARG A 235 1.94 8.96 -8.20
C ARG A 235 3.06 9.98 -8.17
N ALA A 236 2.90 11.03 -7.35
CA ALA A 236 3.89 12.09 -7.20
C ALA A 236 3.86 12.70 -5.79
N GLU A 237 4.90 13.47 -5.46
CA GLU A 237 4.98 14.22 -4.19
C GLU A 237 3.96 15.39 -4.13
N ASN A 238 3.53 15.91 -5.28
CA ASN A 238 2.53 16.96 -5.38
C ASN A 238 1.67 16.80 -6.65
N ASP A 239 0.58 17.53 -6.70
CA ASP A 239 -0.40 17.52 -7.79
C ASP A 239 0.17 18.06 -9.12
N ILE A 240 0.98 19.12 -9.06
CA ILE A 240 1.59 19.75 -10.23
C ILE A 240 2.53 18.76 -10.93
N ASP A 241 3.40 18.06 -10.19
CA ASP A 241 4.30 17.06 -10.77
C ASP A 241 3.51 15.86 -11.35
N ALA A 242 2.39 15.47 -10.72
CA ALA A 242 1.51 14.44 -11.26
C ALA A 242 0.89 14.87 -12.60
N LEU A 243 0.38 16.09 -12.68
CA LEU A 243 -0.23 16.66 -13.89
C LEU A 243 0.80 16.81 -15.02
N ASN A 244 1.95 17.41 -14.74
CA ASN A 244 3.01 17.60 -15.73
C ASN A 244 3.53 16.27 -16.28
N ALA A 245 3.62 15.24 -15.42
CA ALA A 245 4.01 13.89 -15.84
C ALA A 245 2.94 13.23 -16.71
N HIS A 246 1.66 13.48 -16.42
CA HIS A 246 0.54 13.04 -17.23
C HIS A 246 0.56 13.65 -18.63
N ASP A 247 0.66 14.99 -18.72
CA ASP A 247 0.70 15.71 -20.00
C ASP A 247 1.88 15.25 -20.86
N TYR A 248 3.04 15.06 -20.24
CA TYR A 248 4.21 14.51 -20.93
C TYR A 248 3.96 13.07 -21.42
N LEU A 249 3.35 12.21 -20.61
CA LEU A 249 3.04 10.83 -21.01
C LEU A 249 2.01 10.79 -22.15
N GLN A 250 1.05 11.72 -22.17
CA GLN A 250 0.03 11.84 -23.22
C GLN A 250 0.57 12.48 -24.50
N SER A 251 1.75 13.10 -24.49
CA SER A 251 2.39 13.65 -25.70
C SER A 251 3.06 12.59 -26.60
N PHE A 252 3.08 11.32 -26.21
CA PHE A 252 3.64 10.22 -27.01
C PHE A 252 2.55 9.52 -27.82
N ASP A 253 2.66 9.52 -29.13
CA ASP A 253 1.66 8.96 -30.07
C ASP A 253 1.41 7.45 -29.88
N GLU A 254 2.42 6.72 -29.38
CA GLU A 254 2.27 5.29 -29.10
C GLU A 254 1.38 4.99 -27.90
N ASN A 255 1.13 5.96 -27.03
CA ASN A 255 0.27 5.79 -25.87
C ASN A 255 -1.21 5.94 -26.24
N GLU A 256 -2.05 5.21 -25.52
CA GLU A 256 -3.50 5.36 -25.61
C GLU A 256 -3.90 6.73 -25.03
N ILE A 257 -4.68 7.50 -25.80
CA ILE A 257 -5.20 8.78 -25.37
C ILE A 257 -6.26 8.55 -24.29
N CYS A 258 -6.13 9.21 -23.14
CA CYS A 258 -7.12 9.16 -22.09
C CYS A 258 -8.38 9.97 -22.46
N ASN A 259 -9.52 9.58 -21.87
CA ASN A 259 -10.78 10.31 -22.00
C ASN A 259 -10.86 11.50 -21.03
N SER A 260 -10.43 11.25 -19.80
CA SER A 260 -10.45 12.21 -18.69
C SER A 260 -9.46 11.78 -17.63
N HIS A 261 -9.19 12.65 -16.66
CA HIS A 261 -8.37 12.31 -15.50
C HIS A 261 -8.92 12.98 -14.23
N GLN A 262 -8.49 12.47 -13.08
CA GLN A 262 -8.76 13.04 -11.76
C GLN A 262 -7.50 13.03 -10.92
N ILE A 263 -7.24 14.13 -10.23
CA ILE A 263 -6.14 14.23 -9.26
C ILE A 263 -6.70 14.01 -7.86
N TRP A 264 -5.99 13.17 -7.10
CA TRP A 264 -6.36 12.77 -5.75
C TRP A 264 -5.22 13.09 -4.79
N ARG A 265 -5.54 13.68 -3.65
CA ARG A 265 -4.66 13.62 -2.50
C ARG A 265 -4.77 12.24 -1.86
N THR A 266 -3.65 11.60 -1.48
CA THR A 266 -3.65 10.20 -1.06
C THR A 266 -2.66 9.91 0.07
N ASN A 267 -2.99 8.92 0.88
CA ASN A 267 -2.10 8.35 1.90
C ASN A 267 -1.17 7.25 1.35
N GLN A 268 -1.06 7.12 0.04
CA GLN A 268 -0.10 6.17 -0.55
C GLN A 268 1.33 6.59 -0.24
N ALA A 269 2.21 5.62 -0.02
CA ALA A 269 3.62 5.83 0.31
C ALA A 269 3.88 6.68 1.56
N THR A 270 2.92 6.80 2.50
CA THR A 270 3.08 7.51 3.78
C THR A 270 3.56 6.62 4.92
N GLY A 271 3.24 5.32 4.86
CA GLY A 271 3.55 4.37 5.93
C GLY A 271 2.50 4.33 7.05
N ASP A 272 1.34 4.97 6.89
CA ASP A 272 0.29 5.11 7.92
C ASP A 272 -0.21 3.77 8.49
N HIS A 273 -0.12 2.68 7.70
CA HIS A 273 -0.52 1.33 8.12
C HIS A 273 0.46 0.68 9.11
N ILE A 274 1.65 1.26 9.32
CA ILE A 274 2.67 0.78 10.24
C ILE A 274 2.76 1.72 11.43
N GLU A 275 2.42 1.23 12.61
CA GLU A 275 2.35 2.06 13.80
C GLU A 275 3.74 2.49 14.28
N LYS A 276 4.67 1.54 14.37
CA LYS A 276 6.01 1.77 14.92
C LYS A 276 7.05 0.77 14.39
N ARG A 277 8.29 1.04 14.77
CA ARG A 277 9.40 0.12 14.57
C ARG A 277 9.62 -0.69 15.84
N TYR A 278 10.01 -1.93 15.66
CA TYR A 278 10.32 -2.86 16.73
C TYR A 278 11.77 -3.29 16.68
N ARG A 279 12.27 -3.77 17.83
CA ARG A 279 13.61 -4.32 17.96
C ARG A 279 13.57 -5.58 18.81
N GLY A 280 14.35 -6.60 18.43
CA GLY A 280 14.41 -7.87 19.16
C GLY A 280 15.60 -8.72 18.70
N VAL A 281 15.68 -9.94 19.24
CA VAL A 281 16.75 -10.89 19.02
C VAL A 281 16.21 -12.17 18.40
N LEU A 282 16.93 -12.74 17.41
CA LEU A 282 16.55 -14.01 16.81
C LEU A 282 16.73 -15.17 17.81
N ASN A 283 15.65 -15.93 18.02
CA ASN A 283 15.63 -17.12 18.88
C ASN A 283 16.26 -18.35 18.23
N SER A 284 16.10 -18.45 16.91
CA SER A 284 16.56 -19.58 16.10
C SER A 284 17.23 -19.06 14.82
N ASN A 285 17.87 -19.95 14.05
CA ASN A 285 18.28 -19.61 12.70
C ASN A 285 17.04 -19.48 11.80
N PRO A 286 17.10 -18.65 10.75
CA PRO A 286 16.00 -18.52 9.78
C PRO A 286 15.54 -19.87 9.23
N ILE A 287 14.24 -20.03 9.09
CA ILE A 287 13.61 -21.24 8.54
C ILE A 287 13.11 -20.92 7.13
N ILE A 288 13.59 -21.68 6.14
CA ILE A 288 13.12 -21.54 4.75
C ILE A 288 11.89 -22.39 4.57
N LEU A 289 10.76 -21.75 4.20
CA LEU A 289 9.50 -22.41 3.92
C LEU A 289 9.40 -22.83 2.44
N LYS A 290 8.42 -23.70 2.14
CA LYS A 290 8.05 -24.02 0.75
C LYS A 290 7.71 -22.72 0.01
N GLY A 291 8.27 -22.52 -1.18
CA GLY A 291 8.13 -21.28 -1.94
C GLY A 291 9.23 -20.24 -1.71
N GLY A 292 10.21 -20.52 -0.83
CA GLY A 292 11.36 -19.65 -0.61
C GLY A 292 11.16 -18.54 0.41
N HIS A 293 9.99 -18.46 1.06
CA HIS A 293 9.72 -17.51 2.13
C HIS A 293 10.58 -17.82 3.37
N ILE A 294 10.96 -16.79 4.13
CA ILE A 294 11.76 -16.92 5.35
C ILE A 294 10.91 -16.62 6.58
N TYR A 295 10.91 -17.53 7.52
CA TYR A 295 10.28 -17.44 8.82
C TYR A 295 11.33 -17.14 9.88
N LEU A 296 11.09 -16.13 10.73
CA LEU A 296 11.99 -15.70 11.80
C LEU A 296 11.25 -15.70 13.13
N GLU A 297 11.82 -16.32 14.14
CA GLU A 297 11.33 -16.29 15.53
C GLU A 297 12.13 -15.27 16.33
N ILE A 298 11.44 -14.32 16.94
CA ILE A 298 12.05 -13.18 17.64
C ILE A 298 11.60 -13.16 19.08
N SER A 299 12.53 -12.82 19.99
CA SER A 299 12.24 -12.56 21.41
C SER A 299 12.88 -11.27 21.90
N GLY A 300 12.61 -10.92 23.15
CA GLY A 300 13.21 -9.76 23.81
C GLY A 300 12.82 -8.45 23.12
N ILE A 301 11.57 -8.33 22.73
CA ILE A 301 11.04 -7.20 21.96
C ILE A 301 10.90 -5.98 22.85
N SER A 302 11.20 -4.81 22.31
CA SER A 302 11.26 -3.52 23.04
C SER A 302 9.96 -3.09 23.74
N ASP A 303 8.83 -3.78 23.47
CA ASP A 303 7.49 -3.41 23.97
C ASP A 303 6.89 -4.41 25.00
N GLY A 304 7.70 -5.32 25.54
CA GLY A 304 7.22 -6.31 26.52
C GLY A 304 6.47 -7.49 25.91
N VAL A 305 6.38 -7.60 24.58
CA VAL A 305 5.90 -8.80 23.90
C VAL A 305 7.00 -9.86 23.94
N ASN A 306 6.70 -11.06 24.45
CA ASN A 306 7.73 -12.06 24.71
C ASN A 306 8.29 -12.69 23.42
N GLU A 307 7.44 -12.97 22.45
CA GLU A 307 7.84 -13.64 21.20
C GLU A 307 7.00 -13.14 20.01
N GLU A 308 7.62 -13.04 18.84
CA GLU A 308 6.98 -12.67 17.58
C GLU A 308 7.48 -13.53 16.42
N ILE A 309 6.61 -13.69 15.44
CA ILE A 309 6.89 -14.36 14.19
C ILE A 309 6.94 -13.33 13.07
N LEU A 310 8.06 -13.28 12.36
CA LEU A 310 8.22 -12.41 11.20
C LEU A 310 8.30 -13.24 9.93
N MET A 311 7.65 -12.77 8.87
CA MET A 311 7.65 -13.40 7.55
C MET A 311 8.29 -12.49 6.51
N ALA A 312 9.37 -12.95 5.88
CA ALA A 312 9.97 -12.34 4.70
C ALA A 312 9.57 -13.17 3.47
N PHE A 313 8.80 -12.58 2.57
CA PHE A 313 8.36 -13.25 1.34
C PHE A 313 9.47 -13.33 0.30
N GLU A 314 9.41 -14.32 -0.59
CA GLU A 314 10.35 -14.48 -1.71
C GLU A 314 10.43 -13.21 -2.56
N GLU A 315 9.27 -12.60 -2.82
CA GLU A 315 9.13 -11.40 -3.63
C GLU A 315 9.69 -10.14 -2.95
N SER A 316 9.93 -10.18 -1.64
CA SER A 316 10.49 -9.04 -0.89
C SER A 316 11.98 -8.77 -1.19
N GLY A 317 12.62 -9.62 -2.00
CA GLY A 317 13.96 -9.40 -2.53
C GLY A 317 15.01 -9.11 -1.46
N ASN A 318 15.40 -7.85 -1.29
CA ASN A 318 16.43 -7.42 -0.34
C ASN A 318 16.11 -7.77 1.12
N ILE A 319 14.85 -7.74 1.52
CA ILE A 319 14.44 -8.17 2.87
C ILE A 319 14.67 -9.68 3.03
N LYS A 320 14.22 -10.47 2.07
CA LYS A 320 14.39 -11.93 2.07
C LYS A 320 15.87 -12.31 2.08
N GLN A 321 16.69 -11.63 1.27
CA GLN A 321 18.12 -11.87 1.25
C GLN A 321 18.76 -11.61 2.63
N LEU A 322 18.47 -10.44 3.24
CA LEU A 322 18.95 -10.15 4.59
C LEU A 322 18.44 -11.17 5.61
N ALA A 323 17.12 -11.49 5.57
CA ALA A 323 16.52 -12.47 6.47
C ALA A 323 17.19 -13.85 6.40
N ASN A 324 17.57 -14.30 5.20
CA ASN A 324 18.29 -15.57 5.01
C ASN A 324 19.70 -15.57 5.61
N ASP A 325 20.35 -14.41 5.64
CA ASP A 325 21.73 -14.26 6.15
C ASP A 325 21.80 -14.07 7.67
N LEU A 326 20.67 -13.87 8.33
CA LEU A 326 20.58 -13.73 9.79
C LEU A 326 20.96 -15.04 10.49
N LYS A 327 21.31 -14.94 11.77
CA LYS A 327 21.67 -16.07 12.63
C LYS A 327 21.08 -15.90 14.01
N LYS A 328 20.85 -17.04 14.69
CA LYS A 328 20.44 -17.04 16.10
C LYS A 328 21.30 -16.08 16.93
N GLY A 329 20.64 -15.24 17.72
CA GLY A 329 21.25 -14.24 18.57
C GLY A 329 21.54 -12.90 17.89
N ASP A 330 21.28 -12.76 16.58
CA ASP A 330 21.35 -11.46 15.90
C ASP A 330 20.28 -10.52 16.46
N THR A 331 20.66 -9.26 16.67
CA THR A 331 19.72 -8.20 17.03
C THR A 331 19.28 -7.49 15.77
N ILE A 332 17.97 -7.43 15.55
CA ILE A 332 17.38 -6.78 14.38
C ILE A 332 16.40 -5.68 14.78
N GLU A 333 16.17 -4.77 13.87
CA GLU A 333 15.02 -3.86 13.86
C GLU A 333 14.14 -4.16 12.65
N TRP A 334 12.83 -4.05 12.82
CA TRP A 334 11.89 -4.27 11.74
C TRP A 334 10.68 -3.35 11.80
N MET A 335 10.02 -3.24 10.68
CA MET A 335 8.68 -2.69 10.51
C MET A 335 7.88 -3.65 9.63
N GLY A 336 6.62 -3.83 9.93
CA GLY A 336 5.75 -4.74 9.20
C GLY A 336 4.33 -4.69 9.68
N LEU A 337 3.46 -5.36 8.95
CA LEU A 337 2.03 -5.40 9.22
C LEU A 337 1.63 -6.78 9.72
N ARG A 338 0.98 -6.84 10.88
CA ARG A 338 0.41 -8.06 11.42
C ARG A 338 -0.75 -8.55 10.54
N CYS A 339 -0.67 -9.79 10.11
CA CYS A 339 -1.76 -10.42 9.37
C CYS A 339 -2.78 -11.09 10.31
N PRO A 340 -3.96 -11.44 9.82
CA PRO A 340 -5.00 -12.10 10.64
C PRO A 340 -4.58 -13.43 11.27
N THR A 341 -3.62 -14.13 10.69
CA THR A 341 -3.05 -15.40 11.20
C THR A 341 -2.01 -15.20 12.30
N GLY A 342 -1.63 -13.94 12.58
CA GLY A 342 -0.82 -13.54 13.73
C GLY A 342 0.62 -13.17 13.42
N GLU A 343 1.22 -13.67 12.33
CA GLU A 343 2.57 -13.32 11.93
C GLU A 343 2.67 -11.89 11.39
N ILE A 344 3.87 -11.30 11.45
CA ILE A 344 4.17 -9.97 10.92
C ILE A 344 4.81 -10.10 9.53
N HIS A 345 4.15 -9.59 8.52
CA HIS A 345 4.69 -9.48 7.18
C HIS A 345 5.68 -8.31 7.12
N LEU A 346 6.95 -8.61 6.91
CA LEU A 346 8.02 -7.61 6.89
C LEU A 346 7.90 -6.65 5.71
N GLU A 347 7.99 -5.36 6.01
CA GLU A 347 8.11 -4.28 5.03
C GLU A 347 9.46 -3.56 5.12
N ARG A 348 10.13 -3.67 6.27
CA ARG A 348 11.50 -3.21 6.46
C ARG A 348 12.23 -4.11 7.44
N LEU A 349 13.51 -4.32 7.18
CA LEU A 349 14.38 -5.11 8.03
C LEU A 349 15.78 -4.50 8.08
N LYS A 350 16.39 -4.52 9.28
CA LYS A 350 17.75 -4.05 9.53
C LYS A 350 18.46 -4.95 10.51
N LEU A 351 19.67 -5.37 10.19
CA LEU A 351 20.58 -5.99 11.15
C LEU A 351 21.27 -4.90 11.97
N VAL A 352 21.01 -4.85 13.28
CA VAL A 352 21.58 -3.85 14.19
C VAL A 352 22.90 -4.33 14.77
N LYS A 353 22.91 -5.59 15.26
CA LYS A 353 24.08 -6.21 15.86
C LYS A 353 24.11 -7.68 15.47
N ALA A 354 25.17 -8.07 14.81
CA ALA A 354 25.41 -9.46 14.47
C ALA A 354 26.05 -10.21 15.64
N THR A 355 25.63 -11.44 15.84
CA THR A 355 26.37 -12.40 16.65
C THR A 355 27.70 -12.71 15.99
N ILE A 356 28.74 -12.89 16.80
CA ILE A 356 30.04 -13.35 16.30
C ILE A 356 29.85 -14.77 15.77
N GLY A 357 30.13 -14.98 14.50
CA GLY A 357 30.01 -16.28 13.82
C GLY A 357 30.92 -17.34 14.45
N ASN A 358 30.72 -18.59 14.05
CA ASN A 358 31.58 -19.69 14.49
C ASN A 358 33.05 -19.33 14.22
N ARG A 359 33.89 -19.54 15.21
CA ARG A 359 35.30 -19.33 15.07
C ARG A 359 35.87 -20.27 14.01
N LYS A 360 36.29 -19.74 12.88
CA LYS A 360 37.02 -20.48 11.86
C LYS A 360 38.51 -20.43 12.23
N ARG A 361 39.20 -21.56 12.16
CA ARG A 361 40.66 -21.57 12.34
C ARG A 361 41.28 -20.69 11.24
N PRO A 362 42.20 -19.79 11.57
CA PRO A 362 42.82 -18.89 10.60
C PRO A 362 43.59 -19.64 9.50
N MET A 363 43.83 -18.96 8.39
CA MET A 363 44.69 -19.46 7.32
C MET A 363 46.14 -19.10 7.63
N CYS A 364 47.03 -20.04 7.43
CA CYS A 364 48.47 -19.80 7.46
C CYS A 364 48.92 -19.10 6.18
N VAL A 365 50.00 -18.36 6.23
CA VAL A 365 50.61 -17.71 5.04
C VAL A 365 51.00 -18.70 3.93
N CYS A 366 51.12 -20.00 4.24
CA CYS A 366 51.33 -21.06 3.24
C CYS A 366 50.01 -21.51 2.55
N GLY A 367 48.86 -20.88 2.82
CA GLY A 367 47.57 -21.21 2.22
C GLY A 367 46.83 -22.37 2.88
N VAL A 368 47.39 -23.01 3.93
CA VAL A 368 46.74 -24.12 4.65
C VAL A 368 46.12 -23.60 5.94
N ARG A 369 44.93 -24.08 6.28
CA ARG A 369 44.23 -23.70 7.52
C ARG A 369 44.94 -24.34 8.73
N PHE A 370 45.16 -23.56 9.82
CA PHE A 370 45.70 -24.07 11.07
C PHE A 370 44.85 -25.17 11.67
N GLU A 371 45.45 -26.18 12.24
CA GLU A 371 44.80 -27.32 12.89
C GLU A 371 45.04 -27.29 14.42
N SER A 372 44.14 -27.97 15.16
CA SER A 372 44.27 -28.10 16.62
C SER A 372 45.35 -29.10 16.94
N SER A 373 46.28 -28.76 17.84
CA SER A 373 47.36 -29.62 18.27
C SER A 373 47.18 -30.21 19.70
N GLY A 374 45.97 -30.02 20.28
CA GLY A 374 45.62 -30.55 21.59
C GLY A 374 44.90 -29.56 22.51
N LYS A 375 44.45 -30.02 23.69
CA LYS A 375 43.76 -29.18 24.70
C LYS A 375 44.78 -28.16 25.24
N ASN A 376 44.44 -26.88 25.13
CA ASN A 376 45.27 -25.76 25.57
C ASN A 376 46.58 -25.51 24.77
N GLN A 377 46.80 -26.20 23.68
CA GLN A 377 47.94 -25.99 22.79
C GLN A 377 47.64 -24.92 21.73
N PRO A 378 48.68 -24.18 21.24
CA PRO A 378 48.50 -23.30 20.08
C PRO A 378 48.12 -24.13 18.84
N LEU A 379 47.44 -23.48 17.90
CA LEU A 379 47.14 -24.11 16.60
C LEU A 379 48.44 -24.30 15.83
N ARG A 380 48.56 -25.39 15.07
CA ARG A 380 49.71 -25.69 14.20
C ARG A 380 49.33 -25.81 12.74
N CYS A 381 50.19 -25.35 11.89
CA CYS A 381 50.13 -25.59 10.47
C CYS A 381 51.06 -26.70 10.06
N LYS A 382 50.78 -27.45 9.00
CA LYS A 382 51.64 -28.47 8.42
C LYS A 382 53.03 -27.93 8.02
N CYS A 383 53.16 -26.62 7.77
CA CYS A 383 54.44 -25.96 7.51
C CYS A 383 55.26 -25.64 8.79
N GLY A 384 54.81 -26.06 9.97
CA GLY A 384 55.49 -25.85 11.25
C GLY A 384 55.12 -24.54 11.97
N LYS A 385 54.47 -23.60 11.34
CA LYS A 385 54.06 -22.34 11.99
C LYS A 385 52.98 -22.60 13.03
N THR A 386 52.97 -21.78 14.09
CA THR A 386 51.98 -21.81 15.17
C THR A 386 51.15 -20.52 15.16
N PHE A 387 49.91 -20.59 15.71
CA PHE A 387 49.03 -19.47 15.87
C PHE A 387 48.36 -19.55 17.25
N PRO A 388 48.13 -18.43 17.94
CA PRO A 388 47.48 -18.43 19.25
C PRO A 388 46.14 -19.15 19.19
N ARG A 389 45.80 -19.92 20.21
CA ARG A 389 44.56 -20.69 20.25
C ARG A 389 43.31 -19.82 20.19
N LEU A 390 43.38 -18.59 20.75
CA LEU A 390 42.30 -17.63 20.69
C LEU A 390 42.33 -16.91 19.35
N TRP A 391 41.28 -17.04 18.59
CA TRP A 391 41.03 -16.29 17.36
C TRP A 391 39.63 -15.68 17.39
N VAL A 392 39.48 -14.57 16.75
CA VAL A 392 38.18 -13.87 16.62
C VAL A 392 37.33 -14.59 15.60
N GLY A 393 36.07 -14.83 15.91
CA GLY A 393 35.10 -15.32 14.93
C GLY A 393 34.86 -14.29 13.83
N GLU A 394 34.26 -14.74 12.76
CA GLU A 394 33.89 -13.87 11.64
C GLU A 394 32.89 -12.82 12.11
N LYS A 395 33.26 -11.54 12.02
CA LYS A 395 32.36 -10.42 12.30
C LYS A 395 31.51 -10.16 11.07
N ARG A 396 30.25 -9.92 11.29
CA ARG A 396 29.33 -9.38 10.29
C ARG A 396 28.98 -7.96 10.71
N ASP A 397 29.01 -7.04 9.76
CA ASP A 397 28.63 -5.64 10.02
C ASP A 397 27.12 -5.50 10.15
N SER A 398 26.67 -4.43 10.80
CA SER A 398 25.26 -4.02 10.77
C SER A 398 24.85 -3.70 9.33
N SER A 399 23.59 -3.89 9.02
CA SER A 399 23.07 -3.49 7.71
C SER A 399 22.42 -2.12 7.78
N GLU A 400 22.22 -1.52 6.63
CA GLU A 400 21.23 -0.47 6.46
C GLU A 400 19.82 -1.10 6.37
N TRP A 401 18.78 -0.25 6.43
CA TRP A 401 17.43 -0.69 6.21
C TRP A 401 17.26 -1.33 4.82
N LYS A 402 16.61 -2.48 4.78
CA LYS A 402 16.19 -3.14 3.55
C LYS A 402 14.69 -3.03 3.40
N GLU A 403 14.23 -2.85 2.16
CA GLU A 403 12.84 -2.76 1.77
C GLU A 403 12.56 -3.55 0.49
N PRO A 404 11.31 -3.91 0.17
CA PRO A 404 10.99 -4.59 -1.08
C PRO A 404 11.24 -3.69 -2.30
N SER A 405 11.38 -4.28 -3.47
CA SER A 405 11.36 -3.53 -4.73
C SER A 405 10.03 -2.80 -4.93
N SER A 406 10.02 -1.78 -5.78
CA SER A 406 8.82 -0.97 -6.04
C SER A 406 7.63 -1.82 -6.51
N GLY A 407 7.87 -2.88 -7.30
CA GLY A 407 6.81 -3.77 -7.80
C GLY A 407 6.17 -4.68 -6.75
N ASN A 408 6.88 -4.93 -5.64
CA ASN A 408 6.45 -5.84 -4.57
C ASN A 408 6.10 -5.10 -3.27
N ARG A 409 5.98 -3.80 -3.34
CA ARG A 409 5.65 -2.92 -2.22
C ARG A 409 4.15 -2.69 -2.12
N ARG A 410 3.60 -2.66 -0.91
CA ARG A 410 2.22 -2.22 -0.70
C ARG A 410 2.06 -0.75 -1.05
N HIS A 411 0.88 -0.34 -1.49
CA HIS A 411 0.59 1.07 -1.82
C HIS A 411 0.89 2.03 -0.67
N LEU A 412 0.63 1.62 0.56
CA LEU A 412 0.85 2.42 1.77
C LEU A 412 2.32 2.48 2.20
N SER A 413 3.17 1.53 1.78
CA SER A 413 4.56 1.46 2.24
C SER A 413 5.35 2.69 1.83
N LYS A 414 5.88 3.42 2.81
CA LYS A 414 6.73 4.61 2.59
C LYS A 414 8.10 4.17 2.08
N PRO A 415 8.54 4.58 0.90
CA PRO A 415 9.87 4.29 0.40
C PRO A 415 10.99 4.88 1.29
N LEU A 416 12.16 4.22 1.35
CA LEU A 416 13.28 4.71 2.14
C LEU A 416 13.78 6.08 1.69
N ASN A 417 13.66 6.40 0.40
CA ASN A 417 14.06 7.70 -0.14
C ASN A 417 13.08 8.85 0.18
N ARG A 418 11.96 8.56 0.87
CA ARG A 418 11.01 9.55 1.40
C ARG A 418 11.12 9.77 2.91
N ILE A 419 12.11 9.15 3.58
CA ILE A 419 12.30 9.26 5.04
C ILE A 419 13.25 10.41 5.39
#